data_c6ec629d53dd2df7114f4d49a5f8fe50
#
_entry.id   c6ec629d53dd2df7114f4d49a5f8fe50
#
_cell.length_a   1.000
_cell.length_b   1.000
_cell.length_c   1.000
_cell.angle_alpha   90.00
_cell.angle_beta   90.00
_cell.angle_gamma   90.00
#
_symmetry.space_group_name_H-M   'P 1'
#
loop_
_entity.id
_entity.type
_entity.pdbx_description
1 polymer ?
#
loop_
_entity_poly.entity_id
_entity_poly.type
_entity_poly.pdbx_seq_one_letter_code
_entity_poly.pdbx_strand_id
1 'polypeptide(L)'
;MSEEKQKTDDPVAVFILGELYGAEAPMSPDNLARAFYKPRAKKEDRPDSWRKYLPAVRQQALYLARSGRINIIRKGEVVDPKAPIKGLFKLAITEK
;
A
#
# COMPACT_ATOMS: atom_id res chain seq x y z
N MET A 1 -21.05 -16.58 -0.15
CA MET A 1 -20.59 -16.48 -0.08
C MET A 1 -19.66 -16.15 0.05
N SER A 2 -19.71 -15.91 0.29
CA SER A 2 -18.69 -15.60 0.67
C SER A 2 -17.53 -15.62 -0.10
N GLU A 3 -17.38 -15.96 -1.05
CA GLU A 3 -16.26 -15.94 -1.81
C GLU A 3 -15.73 -14.61 -2.03
N GLU A 4 -16.50 -13.63 -1.93
CA GLU A 4 -15.97 -12.35 -2.15
C GLU A 4 -14.89 -12.06 -1.20
N LYS A 5 -14.88 -12.66 -0.08
CA LYS A 5 -13.82 -12.39 0.78
C LYS A 5 -12.53 -12.81 0.25
N GLN A 6 -12.49 -13.81 -0.51
CA GLN A 6 -11.25 -14.23 -1.02
C GLN A 6 -10.66 -13.23 -1.88
N LYS A 7 -11.46 -12.51 -2.62
CA LYS A 7 -10.90 -11.56 -3.50
C LYS A 7 -10.20 -10.49 -2.81
N THR A 8 -10.57 -10.22 -1.59
CA THR A 8 -9.93 -9.15 -0.89
C THR A 8 -8.65 -9.57 -0.23
N ASP A 9 -8.24 -10.82 -0.42
CA ASP A 9 -7.04 -11.30 0.21
C ASP A 9 -5.84 -11.29 -0.70
N ASP A 10 -5.74 -10.27 -1.53
CA ASP A 10 -4.54 -10.09 -2.35
C ASP A 10 -3.33 -9.99 -1.42
N PRO A 11 -2.27 -10.74 -1.68
CA PRO A 11 -1.10 -10.73 -0.79
C PRO A 11 -0.52 -9.34 -0.59
N VAL A 12 -0.55 -8.51 -1.61
CA VAL A 12 -0.03 -7.15 -1.47
C VAL A 12 -0.92 -6.34 -0.55
N ALA A 13 -2.24 -6.49 -0.66
CA ALA A 13 -3.16 -5.78 0.21
C ALA A 13 -2.97 -6.19 1.66
N VAL A 14 -2.84 -7.48 1.91
CA VAL A 14 -2.63 -7.97 3.26
C VAL A 14 -1.33 -7.42 3.83
N PHE A 15 -0.28 -7.40 3.00
CA PHE A 15 1.00 -6.88 3.43
C PHE A 15 0.90 -5.39 3.79
N ILE A 16 0.21 -4.61 2.97
CA ILE A 16 0.05 -3.18 3.21
C ILE A 16 -0.65 -2.95 4.56
N LEU A 17 -1.74 -3.67 4.79
CA LEU A 17 -2.46 -3.51 6.05
C LEU A 17 -1.58 -3.84 7.24
N GLY A 18 -0.81 -4.92 7.16
CA GLY A 18 0.05 -5.31 8.25
C GLY A 18 1.13 -4.28 8.54
N GLU A 19 1.75 -3.74 7.46
CA GLU A 19 2.79 -2.76 7.64
C GLU A 19 2.23 -1.46 8.23
N LEU A 20 1.09 -1.01 7.73
CA LEU A 20 0.51 0.24 8.22
C LEU A 20 0.02 0.09 9.66
N TYR A 21 -0.49 -1.08 9.98
CA TYR A 21 -0.99 -1.29 11.32
C TYR A 21 0.12 -1.16 12.36
N GLY A 22 1.31 -1.60 12.04
CA GLY A 22 2.44 -1.51 12.94
C GLY A 22 3.24 -0.23 12.82
N ALA A 23 2.92 0.62 11.84
CA ALA A 23 3.71 1.82 11.61
C ALA A 23 3.28 2.93 12.54
N GLU A 24 4.23 3.74 12.96
CA GLU A 24 3.93 4.87 13.83
C GLU A 24 3.63 6.13 13.05
N ALA A 25 3.86 6.09 11.74
CA ALA A 25 3.66 7.23 10.88
C ALA A 25 3.21 6.75 9.53
N PRO A 26 2.59 7.60 8.72
CA PRO A 26 2.19 7.20 7.37
C PRO A 26 3.38 6.73 6.54
N MET A 27 3.15 5.78 5.67
CA MET A 27 4.19 5.21 4.82
C MET A 27 3.92 5.53 3.36
N SER A 28 4.99 5.75 2.61
CA SER A 28 4.85 6.01 1.17
C SER A 28 4.68 4.69 0.43
N PRO A 29 4.08 4.72 -0.78
CA PRO A 29 4.02 3.52 -1.59
C PRO A 29 5.40 2.96 -1.90
N ASP A 30 6.39 3.84 -2.08
CA ASP A 30 7.76 3.41 -2.34
C ASP A 30 8.29 2.57 -1.17
N ASN A 31 8.09 3.06 0.04
CA ASN A 31 8.57 2.32 1.20
C ASN A 31 7.86 0.98 1.35
N LEU A 32 6.57 0.95 1.05
CA LEU A 32 5.84 -0.31 1.09
C LEU A 32 6.34 -1.29 0.03
N ALA A 33 6.64 -0.78 -1.17
CA ALA A 33 7.15 -1.64 -2.23
C ALA A 33 8.52 -2.19 -1.86
N ARG A 34 9.37 -1.37 -1.25
CA ARG A 34 10.68 -1.85 -0.82
C ARG A 34 10.56 -2.90 0.28
N ALA A 35 9.65 -2.69 1.21
CA ALA A 35 9.44 -3.66 2.29
C ALA A 35 8.90 -4.97 1.74
N PHE A 36 8.01 -4.90 0.75
CA PHE A 36 7.46 -6.09 0.14
C PHE A 36 8.53 -6.86 -0.62
N TYR A 37 9.43 -6.12 -1.27
CA TYR A 37 10.50 -6.73 -2.04
C TYR A 37 11.57 -7.38 -1.16
N LYS A 38 11.86 -6.81 -0.02
CA LYS A 38 13.00 -7.23 0.78
C LYS A 38 13.14 -8.72 0.99
N PRO A 39 12.13 -9.44 1.46
CA PRO A 39 12.28 -10.89 1.64
C PRO A 39 12.32 -11.65 0.32
N ARG A 40 12.01 -11.00 -0.79
CA ARG A 40 11.98 -11.64 -2.09
C ARG A 40 13.21 -11.30 -2.93
N ALA A 41 14.12 -10.52 -2.36
CA ALA A 41 15.30 -10.05 -3.09
C ALA A 41 16.21 -11.21 -3.45
N LYS A 42 16.81 -11.14 -4.63
CA LYS A 42 17.75 -12.13 -5.10
C LYS A 42 19.10 -11.48 -5.31
N LYS A 43 20.15 -12.29 -5.27
CA LYS A 43 21.49 -11.76 -5.41
C LYS A 43 21.70 -10.96 -6.68
N GLU A 44 21.14 -11.42 -7.78
CA GLU A 44 21.38 -10.76 -9.04
C GLU A 44 20.44 -9.60 -9.30
N ASP A 45 19.57 -9.28 -8.34
CA ASP A 45 18.65 -8.18 -8.53
C ASP A 45 19.39 -6.85 -8.54
N ARG A 46 18.84 -5.89 -9.27
CA ARG A 46 19.40 -4.55 -9.29
C ARG A 46 18.91 -3.78 -8.09
N PRO A 47 19.58 -2.68 -7.73
CA PRO A 47 19.18 -1.90 -6.57
C PRO A 47 17.75 -1.38 -6.64
N ASP A 48 17.22 -1.16 -7.85
CA ASP A 48 15.87 -0.63 -7.99
C ASP A 48 14.85 -1.70 -8.34
N SER A 49 15.17 -2.98 -8.13
CA SER A 49 14.25 -4.06 -8.47
C SER A 49 12.94 -3.98 -7.69
N TRP A 50 12.93 -3.31 -6.54
CA TRP A 50 11.70 -3.16 -5.78
C TRP A 50 10.63 -2.41 -6.56
N ARG A 51 11.01 -1.64 -7.56
CA ARG A 51 10.05 -0.87 -8.33
C ARG A 51 9.04 -1.71 -9.09
N LYS A 52 9.39 -2.95 -9.38
CA LYS A 52 8.46 -3.81 -10.10
C LYS A 52 7.19 -4.08 -9.29
N TYR A 53 7.24 -3.88 -7.98
CA TYR A 53 6.07 -4.08 -7.15
C TYR A 53 5.26 -2.80 -6.93
N LEU A 54 5.79 -1.67 -7.33
CA LEU A 54 5.15 -0.39 -7.06
C LEU A 54 3.76 -0.25 -7.69
N PRO A 55 3.53 -0.66 -8.95
CA PRO A 55 2.18 -0.57 -9.50
C PRO A 55 1.16 -1.38 -8.70
N ALA A 56 1.54 -2.57 -8.26
CA ALA A 56 0.63 -3.40 -7.48
C ALA A 56 0.36 -2.77 -6.12
N VAL A 57 1.40 -2.21 -5.49
CA VAL A 57 1.22 -1.55 -4.20
C VAL A 57 0.26 -0.38 -4.34
N ARG A 58 0.44 0.45 -5.37
CA ARG A 58 -0.44 1.58 -5.58
C ARG A 58 -1.87 1.17 -5.84
N GLN A 59 -2.05 0.14 -6.66
CA GLN A 59 -3.37 -0.33 -6.99
C GLN A 59 -4.09 -0.87 -5.76
N GLN A 60 -3.42 -1.69 -4.97
CA GLN A 60 -4.04 -2.26 -3.79
C GLN A 60 -4.26 -1.21 -2.72
N ALA A 61 -3.37 -0.22 -2.62
CA ALA A 61 -3.56 0.86 -1.68
C ALA A 61 -4.82 1.66 -2.00
N LEU A 62 -5.05 1.94 -3.28
CA LEU A 62 -6.26 2.65 -3.67
C LEU A 62 -7.51 1.82 -3.37
N TYR A 63 -7.44 0.53 -3.64
CA TYR A 63 -8.54 -0.35 -3.33
C TYR A 63 -8.87 -0.33 -1.84
N LEU A 64 -7.84 -0.44 -0.99
CA LEU A 64 -8.03 -0.43 0.44
C LEU A 64 -8.57 0.91 0.93
N ALA A 65 -8.11 2.00 0.33
CA ALA A 65 -8.59 3.32 0.71
C ALA A 65 -10.05 3.50 0.33
N ARG A 66 -10.43 3.02 -0.85
CA ARG A 66 -11.83 3.11 -1.28
C ARG A 66 -12.73 2.25 -0.43
N SER A 67 -12.18 1.20 0.16
CA SER A 67 -12.93 0.34 1.06
C SER A 67 -12.99 0.91 2.47
N GLY A 68 -12.35 2.03 2.72
CA GLY A 68 -12.37 2.67 4.03
C GLY A 68 -11.41 2.08 5.04
N ARG A 69 -10.50 1.23 4.61
CA ARG A 69 -9.59 0.56 5.53
C ARG A 69 -8.30 1.33 5.79
N ILE A 70 -7.91 2.18 4.86
CA ILE A 70 -6.75 3.03 5.05
C ILE A 70 -7.06 4.42 4.53
N ASN A 71 -6.23 5.40 4.91
CA ASN A 71 -6.35 6.75 4.42
C ASN A 71 -5.20 7.09 3.50
N ILE A 72 -5.48 7.91 2.51
CA ILE A 72 -4.44 8.46 1.65
C ILE A 72 -4.18 9.86 2.14
N ILE A 73 -2.92 10.15 2.42
CA ILE A 73 -2.54 11.44 3.00
C ILE A 73 -1.63 12.17 2.02
N ARG A 74 -1.99 13.39 1.71
CA ARG A 74 -1.22 14.21 0.81
C ARG A 74 -1.00 15.55 1.46
N LYS A 75 0.25 15.95 1.58
CA LYS A 75 0.60 17.23 2.22
C LYS A 75 -0.02 17.36 3.61
N GLY A 76 -0.07 16.24 4.34
CA GLY A 76 -0.56 16.25 5.69
C GLY A 76 -2.05 16.15 5.86
N GLU A 77 -2.78 16.02 4.75
CA GLU A 77 -4.24 15.95 4.82
C GLU A 77 -4.78 14.70 4.17
N VAL A 78 -5.83 14.15 4.75
CA VAL A 78 -6.51 12.99 4.20
C VAL A 78 -7.27 13.44 2.96
N VAL A 79 -7.07 12.70 1.86
CA VAL A 79 -7.75 13.04 0.62
C VAL A 79 -8.74 11.94 0.24
N ASP A 80 -9.72 12.32 -0.57
CA ASP A 80 -10.75 11.40 -1.03
C ASP A 80 -10.13 10.39 -1.99
N PRO A 81 -10.21 9.09 -1.69
CA PRO A 81 -9.59 8.09 -2.55
C PRO A 81 -10.28 7.94 -3.89
N LYS A 82 -11.48 8.49 -4.03
CA LYS A 82 -12.19 8.43 -5.30
C LYS A 82 -11.81 9.56 -6.22
N ALA A 83 -11.15 10.59 -5.70
CA ALA A 83 -10.71 11.70 -6.53
C ALA A 83 -9.37 11.35 -7.17
N PRO A 84 -9.03 11.98 -8.29
CA PRO A 84 -7.72 11.74 -8.90
C PRO A 84 -6.62 12.13 -7.91
N ILE A 85 -5.65 11.25 -7.74
CA ILE A 85 -4.56 11.51 -6.83
C ILE A 85 -3.31 11.75 -7.65
N LYS A 86 -2.77 12.93 -7.54
CA LYS A 86 -1.57 13.29 -8.28
C LYS A 86 -0.43 13.57 -7.34
N GLY A 87 0.75 13.23 -7.78
CA GLY A 87 1.94 13.48 -7.00
C GLY A 87 2.16 12.47 -5.90
N LEU A 88 2.97 12.82 -4.96
CA LEU A 88 3.34 11.92 -3.89
C LEU A 88 2.27 11.89 -2.81
N PHE A 89 2.10 10.72 -2.22
CA PHE A 89 1.15 10.58 -1.13
C PHE A 89 1.66 9.50 -0.18
N LYS A 90 1.06 9.45 1.00
CA LYS A 90 1.40 8.45 2.00
C LYS A 90 0.12 7.75 2.43
N LEU A 91 0.28 6.65 3.12
CA LEU A 91 -0.83 5.81 3.52
C LEU A 91 -0.79 5.55 5.02
N ALA A 92 -1.95 5.52 5.64
CA ALA A 92 -2.05 5.25 7.07
C ALA A 92 -3.30 4.45 7.33
N ILE A 93 -3.27 3.66 8.41
CA ILE A 93 -4.43 2.86 8.77
C ILE A 93 -5.50 3.78 9.35
N THR A 94 -6.76 3.50 9.07
CA THR A 94 -7.84 4.36 9.56
C THR A 94 -8.15 4.12 11.01
N GLU A 95 -7.98 2.89 11.46
CA GLU A 95 -8.35 2.58 12.82
C GLU A 95 -7.18 2.19 13.62
N LYS A 96 -6.55 3.09 14.23
CA LYS A 96 -5.39 2.73 14.95
C LYS A 96 -5.32 3.28 16.36
#